data_452b81b22bddfe777d865447b8451147
#
_entry.id   452b81b22bddfe777d865447b8451147
#
_cell.length_a   1.000
_cell.length_b   1.000
_cell.length_c   1.000
_cell.angle_alpha   90.00
_cell.angle_beta   90.00
_cell.angle_gamma   90.00
#
_symmetry.space_group_name_H-M   'P 1'
#
loop_
_entity.id
_entity.type
_entity.pdbx_description
1 polymer ?
#
loop_
_entity_poly.entity_id
_entity_poly.type
_entity_poly.pdbx_seq_one_letter_code
_entity_poly.pdbx_strand_id
1 'polypeptide(L)'
;MTIVRNAEPERGQVSSLRLGLGALTGKLDAVVVALADQPLINAQDITALIGAYKKRPENSHVVQPIVGTQIGNPVMFSDDVKQQILSGDANVGCKQWQAEHPTQVYRWANDNKRYIIDIDSESDIENLHATTGHQLRWPAAHTPAA
;
A
#
# COMPACT_ATOMS: atom_id res chain seq x y z
N MET A 1 10.49 14.92 2.74
CA MET A 1 9.19 14.23 2.72
C MET A 1 8.07 15.26 2.62
N THR A 2 7.12 15.03 1.73
CA THR A 2 5.96 15.92 1.59
C THR A 2 4.78 15.34 2.36
N ILE A 3 4.17 16.16 3.22
CA ILE A 3 3.01 15.77 4.00
C ILE A 3 1.78 16.43 3.38
N VAL A 4 0.76 15.62 3.08
CA VAL A 4 -0.53 16.08 2.57
C VAL A 4 -1.61 15.72 3.57
N ARG A 5 -2.35 16.73 4.03
CA ARG A 5 -3.42 16.53 4.99
C ARG A 5 -4.77 16.37 4.28
N ASN A 6 -5.50 15.32 4.64
CA ASN A 6 -6.88 15.16 4.18
C ASN A 6 -7.82 15.95 5.10
N ALA A 7 -8.43 17.00 4.55
CA ALA A 7 -9.40 17.80 5.30
C ALA A 7 -10.75 17.09 5.53
N GLU A 8 -11.00 16.03 4.76
CA GLU A 8 -12.24 15.25 4.83
C GLU A 8 -11.95 13.77 5.02
N PRO A 9 -11.30 13.36 6.14
CA PRO A 9 -10.90 11.96 6.35
C PRO A 9 -12.10 11.00 6.43
N GLU A 10 -13.28 11.50 6.74
CA GLU A 10 -14.52 10.74 6.76
C GLU A 10 -14.93 10.19 5.38
N ARG A 11 -14.38 10.73 4.31
CA ARG A 11 -14.60 10.23 2.95
C ARG A 11 -13.86 8.91 2.68
N GLY A 12 -13.03 8.48 3.63
CA GLY A 12 -12.39 7.17 3.62
C GLY A 12 -11.03 7.12 2.94
N GLN A 13 -10.49 5.90 2.85
CA GLN A 13 -9.13 5.64 2.36
C GLN A 13 -8.91 6.08 0.91
N VAL A 14 -9.91 5.93 0.05
CA VAL A 14 -9.82 6.36 -1.36
C VAL A 14 -9.56 7.85 -1.46
N SER A 15 -10.22 8.66 -0.64
CA SER A 15 -10.02 10.11 -0.59
C SER A 15 -8.57 10.45 -0.23
N SER A 16 -8.02 9.81 0.79
CA SER A 16 -6.62 10.02 1.20
C SER A 16 -5.64 9.58 0.13
N LEU A 17 -5.88 8.43 -0.50
CA LEU A 17 -5.05 7.93 -1.60
C LEU A 17 -5.02 8.94 -2.77
N ARG A 18 -6.16 9.42 -3.19
CA ARG A 18 -6.25 10.36 -4.33
C ARG A 18 -5.55 11.68 -4.03
N LEU A 19 -5.67 12.20 -2.81
CA LEU A 19 -4.93 13.38 -2.37
C LEU A 19 -3.42 13.17 -2.44
N GLY A 20 -2.95 12.02 -1.94
CA GLY A 20 -1.53 11.67 -2.00
C GLY A 20 -1.03 11.56 -3.42
N LEU A 21 -1.76 10.86 -4.29
CA LEU A 21 -1.40 10.71 -5.70
C LEU A 21 -1.37 12.06 -6.43
N GLY A 22 -2.35 12.92 -6.15
CA GLY A 22 -2.43 14.25 -6.77
C GLY A 22 -1.30 15.19 -6.34
N ALA A 23 -0.69 14.95 -5.17
CA ALA A 23 0.46 15.71 -4.69
C ALA A 23 1.78 15.31 -5.37
N LEU A 24 1.82 14.14 -6.01
CA LEU A 24 2.97 13.68 -6.78
C LEU A 24 2.94 14.35 -8.16
N THR A 25 3.84 15.30 -8.36
CA THR A 25 3.89 16.10 -9.61
C THR A 25 4.96 15.56 -10.55
N GLY A 26 4.81 15.86 -11.84
CA GLY A 26 5.72 15.43 -12.88
C GLY A 26 5.47 13.99 -13.32
N LYS A 27 6.27 13.52 -14.26
CA LYS A 27 6.21 12.16 -14.76
C LYS A 27 7.05 11.26 -13.86
N LEU A 28 6.47 10.19 -13.37
CA LEU A 28 7.10 9.22 -12.49
C LEU A 28 7.34 7.90 -13.23
N ASP A 29 8.35 7.14 -12.80
CA ASP A 29 8.55 5.78 -13.32
C ASP A 29 7.50 4.83 -12.74
N ALA A 30 7.23 4.94 -11.45
CA ALA A 30 6.24 4.13 -10.76
C ALA A 30 5.88 4.73 -9.40
N VAL A 31 4.82 4.22 -8.82
CA VAL A 31 4.32 4.62 -7.49
C VAL A 31 4.18 3.38 -6.61
N VAL A 32 4.64 3.47 -5.38
CA VAL A 32 4.40 2.46 -4.34
C VAL A 32 3.42 3.05 -3.32
N VAL A 33 2.32 2.34 -3.09
CA VAL A 33 1.34 2.71 -2.06
C VAL A 33 1.52 1.76 -0.88
N ALA A 34 2.05 2.29 0.21
CA ALA A 34 2.25 1.55 1.46
C ALA A 34 1.21 1.96 2.49
N LEU A 35 0.81 1.01 3.32
CA LEU A 35 -0.16 1.25 4.38
C LEU A 35 0.56 1.47 5.72
N ALA A 36 0.07 2.43 6.49
CA ALA A 36 0.66 2.78 7.78
C ALA A 36 0.46 1.68 8.85
N ASP A 37 -0.53 0.80 8.66
CA ASP A 37 -0.84 -0.29 9.59
C ASP A 37 -0.03 -1.57 9.34
N GLN A 38 1.01 -1.51 8.53
CA GLN A 38 1.91 -2.63 8.24
C GLN A 38 3.32 -2.35 8.79
N PRO A 39 3.52 -2.42 10.12
CA PRO A 39 4.79 -2.00 10.73
C PRO A 39 5.97 -2.94 10.47
N LEU A 40 5.73 -4.15 9.98
CA LEU A 40 6.78 -5.12 9.70
C LEU A 40 7.39 -4.98 8.31
N ILE A 41 6.77 -4.23 7.41
CA ILE A 41 7.33 -3.98 6.08
C ILE A 41 8.63 -3.18 6.23
N ASN A 42 9.68 -3.66 5.59
CA ASN A 42 11.01 -3.07 5.67
C ASN A 42 11.57 -2.75 4.27
N ALA A 43 12.76 -2.17 4.24
CA ALA A 43 13.41 -1.77 3.00
C ALA A 43 13.65 -2.95 2.04
N GLN A 44 13.95 -4.13 2.56
CA GLN A 44 14.15 -5.34 1.75
C GLN A 44 12.85 -5.77 1.07
N ASP A 45 11.73 -5.67 1.79
CA ASP A 45 10.42 -6.00 1.25
C ASP A 45 10.04 -5.07 0.10
N ILE A 46 10.32 -3.78 0.23
CA ILE A 46 10.10 -2.80 -0.83
C ILE A 46 11.02 -3.07 -2.02
N THR A 47 12.29 -3.37 -1.77
CA THR A 47 13.25 -3.71 -2.84
C THR A 47 12.81 -4.94 -3.61
N ALA A 48 12.31 -5.98 -2.92
CA ALA A 48 11.79 -7.18 -3.56
C ALA A 48 10.57 -6.87 -4.43
N LEU A 49 9.67 -6.02 -3.96
CA LEU A 49 8.50 -5.56 -4.73
C LEU A 49 8.92 -4.81 -6.00
N ILE A 50 9.90 -3.91 -5.88
CA ILE A 50 10.45 -3.17 -7.03
C ILE A 50 11.06 -4.14 -8.03
N GLY A 51 11.78 -5.16 -7.56
CA GLY A 51 12.34 -6.21 -8.41
C GLY A 51 11.27 -6.98 -9.17
N ALA A 52 10.18 -7.35 -8.49
CA ALA A 52 9.03 -8.00 -9.12
C ALA A 52 8.37 -7.09 -10.16
N TYR A 53 8.26 -5.80 -9.87
CA TYR A 53 7.72 -4.81 -10.81
C TYR A 53 8.58 -4.73 -12.09
N LYS A 54 9.89 -4.69 -11.95
CA LYS A 54 10.81 -4.66 -13.10
C LYS A 54 10.72 -5.91 -13.97
N LYS A 55 10.37 -7.04 -13.38
CA LYS A 55 10.25 -8.33 -14.07
C LYS A 55 8.81 -8.70 -14.42
N ARG A 56 7.87 -7.80 -14.20
CA ARG A 56 6.45 -8.07 -14.45
C ARG A 56 6.18 -8.45 -15.91
N PRO A 57 5.10 -9.22 -16.18
CA PRO A 57 4.66 -9.46 -17.55
C PRO A 57 4.41 -8.15 -18.31
N GLU A 58 4.67 -8.16 -19.60
CA GLU A 58 4.67 -6.94 -20.45
C GLU A 58 3.37 -6.15 -20.38
N ASN A 59 2.23 -6.83 -20.23
CA ASN A 59 0.91 -6.19 -20.17
C ASN A 59 0.48 -5.79 -18.76
N SER A 60 1.31 -6.05 -17.76
CA SER A 60 0.99 -5.74 -16.37
C SER A 60 1.47 -4.33 -16.01
N HIS A 61 0.58 -3.55 -15.42
CA HIS A 61 0.86 -2.18 -14.97
C HIS A 61 0.79 -2.04 -13.45
N VAL A 62 0.30 -3.08 -12.76
CA VAL A 62 0.20 -3.14 -11.30
C VAL A 62 0.82 -4.43 -10.81
N VAL A 63 1.62 -4.35 -9.76
CA VAL A 63 2.15 -5.52 -9.05
C VAL A 63 1.67 -5.48 -7.61
N GLN A 64 1.04 -6.56 -7.19
CA GLN A 64 0.55 -6.71 -5.83
C GLN A 64 0.95 -8.07 -5.27
N PRO A 65 1.55 -8.11 -4.07
CA PRO A 65 1.93 -9.39 -3.47
C PRO A 65 0.71 -10.21 -3.11
N ILE A 66 0.84 -11.52 -3.24
CA ILE A 66 -0.14 -12.48 -2.77
C ILE A 66 0.58 -13.56 -1.98
N VAL A 67 0.11 -13.86 -0.79
CA VAL A 67 0.65 -14.91 0.08
C VAL A 67 -0.44 -15.97 0.26
N GLY A 68 -0.22 -17.13 -0.34
CA GLY A 68 -1.29 -18.12 -0.44
C GLY A 68 -2.43 -17.59 -1.29
N THR A 69 -3.61 -17.42 -0.69
CA THR A 69 -4.79 -16.84 -1.33
C THR A 69 -5.07 -15.41 -0.86
N GLN A 70 -4.25 -14.86 0.03
CA GLN A 70 -4.46 -13.56 0.65
C GLN A 70 -3.65 -12.49 -0.06
N ILE A 71 -4.35 -11.45 -0.52
CA ILE A 71 -3.75 -10.30 -1.19
C ILE A 71 -3.10 -9.38 -0.14
N GLY A 72 -1.86 -8.96 -0.41
CA GLY A 72 -1.09 -8.14 0.50
C GLY A 72 -0.84 -6.71 0.00
N ASN A 73 -0.05 -5.99 0.76
CA ASN A 73 0.41 -4.64 0.48
C ASN A 73 1.88 -4.53 0.90
N PRO A 74 2.65 -3.58 0.39
CA PRO A 74 2.27 -2.49 -0.51
C PRO A 74 1.99 -2.94 -1.95
N VAL A 75 1.36 -2.06 -2.71
CA VAL A 75 1.12 -2.25 -4.14
C VAL A 75 1.98 -1.26 -4.94
N MET A 76 2.45 -1.70 -6.10
CA MET A 76 3.24 -0.85 -6.99
C MET A 76 2.60 -0.77 -8.37
N PHE A 77 2.54 0.41 -8.94
CA PHE A 77 1.93 0.62 -10.25
C PHE A 77 2.60 1.75 -11.04
N SER A 78 2.33 1.77 -12.34
CA SER A 78 2.92 2.76 -13.24
C SER A 78 2.29 4.15 -13.09
N ASP A 79 2.99 5.16 -13.60
CA ASP A 79 2.45 6.52 -13.66
C ASP A 79 1.16 6.59 -14.49
N ASP A 80 1.05 5.79 -15.55
CA ASP A 80 -0.16 5.72 -16.35
C ASP A 80 -1.37 5.28 -15.51
N VAL A 81 -1.20 4.31 -14.63
CA VAL A 81 -2.26 3.88 -13.70
C VAL A 81 -2.61 5.00 -12.74
N LYS A 82 -1.62 5.71 -12.21
CA LYS A 82 -1.84 6.90 -11.37
C LYS A 82 -2.74 7.92 -12.08
N GLN A 83 -2.41 8.23 -13.33
CA GLN A 83 -3.19 9.19 -14.12
C GLN A 83 -4.62 8.69 -14.37
N GLN A 84 -4.79 7.41 -14.66
CA GLN A 84 -6.12 6.82 -14.84
C GLN A 84 -6.97 6.89 -13.58
N ILE A 85 -6.38 6.61 -12.42
CA ILE A 85 -7.08 6.72 -11.14
C ILE A 85 -7.52 8.16 -10.88
N LEU A 86 -6.62 9.13 -11.09
CA LEU A 86 -6.90 10.54 -10.84
C LEU A 86 -7.90 11.15 -11.82
N SER A 87 -7.92 10.70 -13.07
CA SER A 87 -8.84 11.19 -14.09
C SER A 87 -10.20 10.51 -14.06
N GLY A 88 -10.33 9.41 -13.31
CA GLY A 88 -11.58 8.67 -13.18
C GLY A 88 -12.50 9.22 -12.10
N ASP A 89 -13.52 8.41 -11.74
CA ASP A 89 -14.48 8.75 -10.69
C ASP A 89 -13.76 8.97 -9.36
N ALA A 90 -14.20 9.97 -8.61
CA ALA A 90 -13.62 10.33 -7.32
C ALA A 90 -13.70 9.21 -6.25
N ASN A 91 -14.57 8.22 -6.46
CA ASN A 91 -14.72 7.07 -5.57
C ASN A 91 -13.82 5.89 -5.95
N VAL A 92 -13.08 5.98 -7.06
CA VAL A 92 -12.21 4.90 -7.54
C VAL A 92 -10.81 5.06 -6.95
N GLY A 93 -10.34 4.02 -6.26
CA GLY A 93 -8.97 3.89 -5.79
C GLY A 93 -8.30 2.68 -6.45
N CYS A 94 -7.14 2.26 -5.91
CA CYS A 94 -6.36 1.16 -6.46
C CYS A 94 -7.16 -0.15 -6.55
N LYS A 95 -7.89 -0.49 -5.51
CA LYS A 95 -8.65 -1.75 -5.44
C LYS A 95 -9.72 -1.82 -6.51
N GLN A 96 -10.48 -0.76 -6.69
CA GLN A 96 -11.51 -0.68 -7.71
C GLN A 96 -10.91 -0.72 -9.11
N TRP A 97 -9.85 0.05 -9.34
CA TRP A 97 -9.15 0.05 -10.62
C TRP A 97 -8.67 -1.35 -11.00
N GLN A 98 -8.09 -2.08 -10.04
CA GLN A 98 -7.63 -3.45 -10.26
C GLN A 98 -8.79 -4.39 -10.61
N ALA A 99 -9.93 -4.23 -9.95
CA ALA A 99 -11.13 -5.05 -10.23
C ALA A 99 -11.67 -4.82 -11.64
N GLU A 100 -11.53 -3.59 -12.14
CA GLU A 100 -11.97 -3.22 -13.51
C GLU A 100 -10.94 -3.58 -14.58
N HIS A 101 -9.67 -3.82 -14.19
CA HIS A 101 -8.57 -4.10 -15.10
C HIS A 101 -7.78 -5.35 -14.68
N PRO A 102 -8.44 -6.50 -14.51
CA PRO A 102 -7.78 -7.69 -13.94
C PRO A 102 -6.63 -8.22 -14.80
N THR A 103 -6.66 -7.99 -16.11
CA THR A 103 -5.59 -8.44 -17.02
C THR A 103 -4.32 -7.60 -16.91
N GLN A 104 -4.38 -6.43 -16.27
CA GLN A 104 -3.24 -5.54 -16.09
C GLN A 104 -2.60 -5.66 -14.69
N VAL A 105 -3.12 -6.57 -13.87
CA VAL A 105 -2.63 -6.78 -12.51
C VAL A 105 -1.82 -8.07 -12.44
N TYR A 106 -0.56 -7.96 -12.01
CA TYR A 106 0.28 -9.10 -11.72
C TYR A 106 0.21 -9.42 -10.22
N ARG A 107 -0.37 -10.56 -9.88
CA ARG A 107 -0.39 -11.09 -8.51
C ARG A 107 0.94 -11.80 -8.26
N TRP A 108 1.86 -11.12 -7.61
CA TRP A 108 3.18 -11.64 -7.32
C TRP A 108 3.14 -12.59 -6.14
N ALA A 109 3.16 -13.90 -6.42
CA ALA A 109 3.12 -14.93 -5.40
C ALA A 109 4.45 -14.99 -4.62
N ASN A 110 4.36 -15.01 -3.29
CA ASN A 110 5.53 -15.17 -2.43
C ASN A 110 5.11 -15.72 -1.05
N ASP A 111 6.09 -16.04 -0.21
CA ASP A 111 5.88 -16.64 1.11
C ASP A 111 6.07 -15.65 2.26
N ASN A 112 6.33 -14.39 1.95
CA ASN A 112 6.61 -13.39 2.95
C ASN A 112 5.32 -12.86 3.59
N LYS A 113 4.99 -13.36 4.75
CA LYS A 113 3.77 -13.01 5.47
C LYS A 113 3.72 -11.55 5.92
N ARG A 114 4.85 -10.83 5.92
CA ARG A 114 4.85 -9.40 6.27
C ARG A 114 3.96 -8.58 5.34
N TYR A 115 3.76 -9.03 4.10
CA TYR A 115 2.88 -8.34 3.14
C TYR A 115 1.40 -8.41 3.53
N ILE A 116 1.00 -9.32 4.43
CA ILE A 116 -0.40 -9.53 4.82
C ILE A 116 -0.67 -9.30 6.30
N ILE A 117 0.29 -8.77 7.06
CA ILE A 117 0.12 -8.51 8.50
C ILE A 117 -0.21 -7.03 8.71
N ASP A 118 -1.43 -6.77 9.17
CA ASP A 118 -1.92 -5.43 9.51
C ASP A 118 -2.10 -5.29 11.02
N ILE A 119 -1.92 -4.08 11.52
CA ILE A 119 -2.15 -3.76 12.93
C ILE A 119 -3.27 -2.73 13.02
N ASP A 120 -4.47 -3.19 13.39
CA ASP A 120 -5.67 -2.35 13.50
C ASP A 120 -6.14 -2.16 14.95
N SER A 121 -5.65 -2.99 15.88
CA SER A 121 -6.11 -2.99 17.27
C SER A 121 -5.00 -3.43 18.23
N GLU A 122 -5.24 -3.25 19.55
CA GLU A 122 -4.33 -3.75 20.59
C GLU A 122 -4.17 -5.27 20.53
N SER A 123 -5.24 -6.00 20.20
CA SER A 123 -5.18 -7.44 20.01
C SER A 123 -4.20 -7.84 18.92
N ASP A 124 -4.15 -7.07 17.83
CA ASP A 124 -3.20 -7.31 16.75
C ASP A 124 -1.77 -7.08 17.20
N ILE A 125 -1.52 -6.09 18.06
CA ILE A 125 -0.20 -5.83 18.65
C ILE A 125 0.23 -7.01 19.52
N GLU A 126 -0.65 -7.53 20.36
CA GLU A 126 -0.39 -8.70 21.20
C GLU A 126 -0.11 -9.95 20.35
N ASN A 127 -0.91 -10.19 19.32
CA ASN A 127 -0.73 -11.30 18.39
C ASN A 127 0.60 -11.19 17.65
N LEU A 128 1.00 -10.00 17.26
CA LEU A 128 2.28 -9.75 16.61
C LEU A 128 3.42 -10.12 17.53
N HIS A 129 3.37 -9.71 18.80
CA HIS A 129 4.37 -10.04 19.80
C HIS A 129 4.46 -11.56 20.03
N ALA A 130 3.32 -12.23 20.18
CA ALA A 130 3.25 -13.66 20.37
C ALA A 130 3.80 -14.46 19.18
N THR A 131 3.59 -13.96 17.96
CA THR A 131 3.98 -14.65 16.72
C THR A 131 5.42 -14.38 16.32
N THR A 132 5.92 -13.16 16.51
CA THR A 132 7.21 -12.71 15.97
C THR A 132 8.23 -12.36 17.05
N GLY A 133 7.81 -12.19 18.31
CA GLY A 133 8.66 -11.71 19.40
C GLY A 133 8.92 -10.19 19.36
N HIS A 134 8.41 -9.49 18.37
CA HIS A 134 8.51 -8.03 18.29
C HIS A 134 7.44 -7.37 19.13
N GLN A 135 7.85 -6.39 19.94
CA GLN A 135 6.92 -5.59 20.73
C GLN A 135 6.83 -4.19 20.16
N LEU A 136 5.61 -3.80 19.78
CA LEU A 136 5.34 -2.44 19.34
C LEU A 136 5.06 -1.55 20.55
N ARG A 137 5.60 -0.34 20.53
CA ARG A 137 5.36 0.67 21.58
C ARG A 137 5.02 1.99 20.91
N TRP A 138 4.15 2.74 21.57
CA TRP A 138 3.88 4.11 21.15
C TRP A 138 5.15 4.96 21.37
N PRO A 139 5.57 5.79 20.40
CA PRO A 139 6.67 6.70 20.59
C PRO A 139 6.38 7.66 21.75
N ALA A 140 7.40 8.02 22.52
CA ALA A 140 7.26 8.97 23.63
C ALA A 140 6.70 10.31 23.17
N ALA A 141 7.03 10.74 21.94
CA ALA A 141 6.50 11.95 21.33
C ALA A 141 5.04 11.82 20.88
N HIS A 142 4.48 10.62 20.89
CA HIS A 142 3.08 10.34 20.57
C HIS A 142 2.26 10.34 21.86
N THR A 143 2.49 11.30 22.72
CA THR A 143 1.57 11.51 23.85
C THR A 143 0.30 12.06 23.23
N PRO A 144 -0.87 11.40 23.38
CA PRO A 144 -2.10 11.98 22.89
C PRO A 144 -2.22 13.35 23.53
N ALA A 145 -2.22 14.38 22.72
CA ALA A 145 -2.71 15.64 23.18
C ALA A 145 -4.12 15.37 23.65
N ALA A 146 -4.25 15.29 24.92
CA ALA A 146 -5.56 15.08 25.50
C ALA A 146 -6.52 16.14 24.99
#